data_3bef6cc1d7920e9d5ee33e75810bd42a
#
_entry.id   3bef6cc1d7920e9d5ee33e75810bd42a
#
_cell.length_a   1.000
_cell.length_b   1.000
_cell.length_c   1.000
_cell.angle_alpha   90.00
_cell.angle_beta   90.00
_cell.angle_gamma   90.00
#
_symmetry.space_group_name_H-M   'P 1'
#
loop_
_entity.id
_entity.type
_entity.pdbx_description
1 polymer ?
#
loop_
_entity_poly.entity_id
_entity_poly.type
_entity_poly.pdbx_seq_one_letter_code
_entity_poly.pdbx_strand_id
1 'polypeptide(L)'
;MSEKKHAVNEPLFHLAKRTSISAPKAWLIRLAAIALGFLACGVVAFVLIEKLREKPEMIEDFYKCFIDGIWSEGKTLVKNRKLWKFLKNLAILQCISLAVTPAFRMKFWNIGAEGQTLVGILGSIAVAFYLLGSVPNWLLLVLMFVAAVISSIIWAIIPAIFKAVWNTNETLFTLMMNYVATFLVEYFLVIWVKNGSSTLGSLKFTELPSFYHDYFVIVLVALALSVILYIYLKHSKQGYEISVVGESVRTAQYSGINVKKVIIRTMVVSGLLCGVAAYLIAAGLDKTVTSTSVGGQGFTAIMVSWLAKFNPLVMTLVSFFITFLSRGAGEIATALRLNQSVSEIITGIILFFIIGSEFFINYQVTFHLPTRSRKKEVSE
;
A
#
# COMPACT_ATOMS: atom_id res chain seq x y z
N MET A 1 -24.04 -51.61 29.76
CA MET A 1 -23.93 -50.73 28.57
C MET A 1 -22.55 -50.12 28.56
N SER A 2 -21.67 -50.63 27.68
CA SER A 2 -20.27 -50.22 27.58
C SER A 2 -20.19 -48.94 26.73
N GLU A 3 -19.82 -47.82 27.35
CA GLU A 3 -19.50 -46.61 26.64
C GLU A 3 -18.21 -46.82 25.81
N LYS A 4 -18.37 -46.93 24.51
CA LYS A 4 -17.25 -46.83 23.57
C LYS A 4 -16.70 -45.41 23.63
N LYS A 5 -15.58 -45.20 24.34
CA LYS A 5 -14.77 -44.00 24.20
C LYS A 5 -14.31 -43.91 22.74
N HIS A 6 -14.92 -43.03 21.98
CA HIS A 6 -14.41 -42.63 20.67
C HIS A 6 -13.02 -42.00 20.91
N ALA A 7 -11.97 -42.68 20.46
CA ALA A 7 -10.65 -42.04 20.34
C ALA A 7 -10.78 -40.86 19.37
N VAL A 8 -10.72 -39.65 19.87
CA VAL A 8 -10.64 -38.47 19.06
C VAL A 8 -9.28 -38.51 18.35
N ASN A 9 -9.29 -38.79 17.06
CA ASN A 9 -8.09 -38.68 16.26
C ASN A 9 -7.65 -37.20 16.26
N GLU A 10 -6.63 -36.90 17.04
CA GLU A 10 -6.04 -35.57 17.03
C GLU A 10 -5.50 -35.28 15.63
N PRO A 11 -5.78 -34.10 15.06
CA PRO A 11 -5.26 -33.74 13.74
C PRO A 11 -3.74 -33.71 13.75
N LEU A 12 -3.12 -34.18 12.66
CA LEU A 12 -1.65 -34.21 12.46
C LEU A 12 -1.00 -32.82 12.64
N PHE A 13 -1.77 -31.75 12.35
CA PHE A 13 -1.35 -30.37 12.48
C PHE A 13 -2.21 -29.67 13.52
N HIS A 14 -1.60 -29.07 14.51
CA HIS A 14 -2.29 -28.24 15.49
C HIS A 14 -1.78 -26.79 15.37
N LEU A 15 -2.70 -25.86 15.05
CA LEU A 15 -2.43 -24.43 14.94
C LEU A 15 -2.85 -23.77 16.24
N ALA A 16 -1.88 -23.33 17.05
CA ALA A 16 -2.13 -22.56 18.25
C ALA A 16 -1.71 -21.11 18.06
N LYS A 17 -2.58 -20.19 18.45
CA LYS A 17 -2.22 -18.77 18.46
C LYS A 17 -1.16 -18.53 19.52
N ARG A 18 -0.04 -17.93 19.17
CA ARG A 18 1.01 -17.58 20.14
C ARG A 18 0.54 -16.45 21.03
N THR A 19 0.78 -16.58 22.32
CA THR A 19 0.50 -15.52 23.31
C THR A 19 1.55 -14.42 23.26
N SER A 20 2.83 -14.78 23.03
CA SER A 20 3.94 -13.84 22.85
C SER A 20 5.10 -14.50 22.12
N ILE A 21 5.83 -13.73 21.35
CA ILE A 21 7.12 -14.11 20.76
C ILE A 21 8.16 -13.05 21.14
N SER A 22 9.38 -13.46 21.46
CA SER A 22 10.46 -12.51 21.74
C SER A 22 10.82 -11.72 20.48
N ALA A 23 11.08 -10.42 20.62
CA ALA A 23 11.41 -9.53 19.51
C ALA A 23 12.54 -10.09 18.60
N PRO A 24 13.67 -10.62 19.11
CA PRO A 24 14.73 -11.17 18.26
C PRO A 24 14.27 -12.39 17.44
N LYS A 25 13.41 -13.27 18.00
CA LYS A 25 12.86 -14.40 17.24
C LYS A 25 11.92 -13.95 16.12
N ALA A 26 11.10 -12.93 16.36
CA ALA A 26 10.23 -12.37 15.34
C ALA A 26 11.06 -11.75 14.19
N TRP A 27 12.13 -11.04 14.51
CA TRP A 27 13.04 -10.49 13.50
C TRP A 27 13.76 -11.58 12.71
N LEU A 28 14.21 -12.64 13.37
CA LEU A 28 14.85 -13.79 12.71
C LEU A 28 13.91 -14.46 11.70
N ILE A 29 12.63 -14.67 12.07
CA ILE A 29 11.62 -15.22 11.14
C ILE A 29 11.42 -14.31 9.93
N ARG A 30 11.37 -12.98 10.12
CA ARG A 30 11.23 -12.02 9.01
C ARG A 30 12.45 -12.05 8.10
N LEU A 31 13.66 -12.03 8.65
CA LEU A 31 14.89 -12.09 7.86
C LEU A 31 15.00 -13.42 7.08
N ALA A 32 14.65 -14.54 7.71
CA ALA A 32 14.61 -15.84 7.03
C ALA A 32 13.58 -15.85 5.89
N ALA A 33 12.40 -15.26 6.10
CA ALA A 33 11.38 -15.16 5.06
C ALA A 33 11.82 -14.26 3.89
N ILE A 34 12.48 -13.15 4.17
CA ILE A 34 13.07 -12.28 3.14
C ILE A 34 14.11 -13.05 2.34
N ALA A 35 15.04 -13.74 3.01
CA ALA A 35 16.07 -14.54 2.35
C ALA A 35 15.47 -15.66 1.47
N LEU A 36 14.47 -16.37 1.99
CA LEU A 36 13.73 -17.38 1.22
C LEU A 36 12.98 -16.78 0.05
N GLY A 37 12.40 -15.59 0.21
CA GLY A 37 11.73 -14.86 -0.87
C GLY A 37 12.70 -14.49 -2.01
N PHE A 38 13.88 -13.97 -1.68
CA PHE A 38 14.91 -13.68 -2.67
C PHE A 38 15.42 -14.96 -3.35
N LEU A 39 15.62 -16.03 -2.60
CA LEU A 39 16.06 -17.32 -3.16
C LEU A 39 14.99 -17.90 -4.09
N ALA A 40 13.73 -17.93 -3.65
CA ALA A 40 12.62 -18.39 -4.48
C ALA A 40 12.47 -17.54 -5.75
N CYS A 41 12.66 -16.23 -5.64
CA CYS A 41 12.66 -15.32 -6.76
C CYS A 41 13.78 -15.66 -7.77
N GLY A 42 14.99 -15.93 -7.29
CA GLY A 42 16.11 -16.36 -8.15
C GLY A 42 15.84 -17.69 -8.87
N VAL A 43 15.25 -18.66 -8.15
CA VAL A 43 14.86 -19.95 -8.74
C VAL A 43 13.77 -19.76 -9.81
N VAL A 44 12.73 -19.01 -9.53
CA VAL A 44 11.65 -18.74 -10.48
C VAL A 44 12.17 -17.95 -11.69
N ALA A 45 13.03 -16.97 -11.47
CA ALA A 45 13.67 -16.23 -12.54
C ALA A 45 14.53 -17.13 -13.41
N PHE A 46 15.32 -18.03 -12.82
CA PHE A 46 16.12 -19.01 -13.55
C PHE A 46 15.28 -19.96 -14.40
N VAL A 47 14.12 -20.39 -13.89
CA VAL A 47 13.20 -21.29 -14.63
C VAL A 47 12.50 -20.55 -15.76
N LEU A 48 12.01 -19.33 -15.52
CA LEU A 48 11.17 -18.58 -16.46
C LEU A 48 11.97 -17.79 -17.50
N ILE A 49 13.19 -17.35 -17.17
CA ILE A 49 13.99 -16.48 -18.03
C ILE A 49 15.03 -17.31 -18.76
N GLU A 50 14.80 -17.55 -20.04
CA GLU A 50 15.68 -18.36 -20.90
C GLU A 50 17.14 -17.85 -20.91
N LYS A 51 17.33 -16.53 -20.94
CA LYS A 51 18.67 -15.92 -20.88
C LYS A 51 19.47 -16.25 -19.62
N LEU A 52 18.80 -16.44 -18.48
CA LEU A 52 19.44 -16.82 -17.21
C LEU A 52 19.84 -18.31 -17.23
N ARG A 53 19.09 -19.15 -17.95
CA ARG A 53 19.46 -20.58 -18.15
C ARG A 53 20.64 -20.75 -19.08
N GLU A 54 20.71 -19.93 -20.13
CA GLU A 54 21.83 -19.99 -21.09
C GLU A 54 23.13 -19.43 -20.49
N LYS A 55 23.02 -18.43 -19.57
CA LYS A 55 24.17 -17.77 -18.94
C LYS A 55 23.95 -17.68 -17.42
N PRO A 56 24.28 -18.73 -16.65
CA PRO A 56 24.10 -18.73 -15.19
C PRO A 56 24.87 -17.64 -14.47
N GLU A 57 25.96 -17.13 -15.04
CA GLU A 57 26.77 -16.02 -14.52
C GLU A 57 25.93 -14.74 -14.33
N MET A 58 24.85 -14.57 -15.10
CA MET A 58 23.95 -13.41 -15.00
C MET A 58 23.08 -13.43 -13.72
N ILE A 59 23.10 -14.47 -12.90
CA ILE A 59 22.38 -14.52 -11.62
C ILE A 59 22.95 -13.46 -10.65
N GLU A 60 24.25 -13.24 -10.68
CA GLU A 60 24.87 -12.18 -9.87
C GLU A 60 24.37 -10.80 -10.30
N ASP A 61 24.30 -10.53 -11.59
CA ASP A 61 23.78 -9.29 -12.14
C ASP A 61 22.28 -9.11 -11.84
N PHE A 62 21.51 -10.21 -11.82
CA PHE A 62 20.11 -10.19 -11.39
C PHE A 62 19.95 -9.63 -9.98
N TYR A 63 20.80 -10.04 -9.03
CA TYR A 63 20.73 -9.50 -7.66
C TYR A 63 21.33 -8.09 -7.55
N LYS A 64 22.35 -7.76 -8.34
CA LYS A 64 22.90 -6.39 -8.41
C LYS A 64 21.85 -5.37 -8.87
N CYS A 65 20.94 -5.75 -9.77
CA CYS A 65 19.86 -4.88 -10.25
C CYS A 65 18.97 -4.33 -9.12
N PHE A 66 18.84 -5.02 -7.97
CA PHE A 66 18.10 -4.47 -6.84
C PHE A 66 18.79 -3.23 -6.25
N ILE A 67 20.11 -3.21 -6.21
CA ILE A 67 20.89 -2.05 -5.75
C ILE A 67 20.91 -0.97 -6.83
N ASP A 68 21.08 -1.35 -8.09
CA ASP A 68 21.10 -0.46 -9.24
C ASP A 68 19.77 0.25 -9.47
N GLY A 69 18.67 -0.32 -8.98
CA GLY A 69 17.35 0.33 -8.97
C GLY A 69 17.29 1.61 -8.12
N ILE A 70 18.20 1.76 -7.15
CA ILE A 70 18.28 2.93 -6.28
C ILE A 70 19.47 3.83 -6.64
N TRP A 71 20.60 3.24 -6.97
CA TRP A 71 21.86 3.94 -7.07
C TRP A 71 22.47 3.86 -8.47
N SER A 72 22.95 5.02 -8.98
CA SER A 72 23.77 5.08 -10.19
C SER A 72 25.21 5.34 -9.78
N GLU A 73 26.12 4.48 -10.16
CA GLU A 73 27.53 4.63 -9.87
C GLU A 73 28.12 5.95 -10.41
N GLY A 74 29.10 6.49 -9.70
CA GLY A 74 29.82 7.70 -10.11
C GLY A 74 29.04 9.02 -9.98
N LYS A 75 27.83 9.03 -9.37
CA LYS A 75 27.00 10.24 -9.20
C LYS A 75 26.90 10.65 -7.72
N THR A 76 26.96 11.97 -7.49
CA THR A 76 26.70 12.55 -6.15
C THR A 76 25.19 12.39 -5.83
N LEU A 77 24.85 12.43 -4.53
CA LEU A 77 23.46 12.32 -4.02
C LEU A 77 22.49 13.23 -4.79
N VAL A 78 22.86 14.47 -5.03
CA VAL A 78 22.01 15.46 -5.73
C VAL A 78 21.75 15.11 -7.19
N LYS A 79 22.76 14.58 -7.89
CA LYS A 79 22.71 14.28 -9.33
C LYS A 79 22.22 12.86 -9.63
N ASN A 80 21.89 12.07 -8.60
CA ASN A 80 21.47 10.69 -8.78
C ASN A 80 19.97 10.61 -9.07
N ARG A 81 19.60 10.60 -10.35
CA ARG A 81 18.20 10.52 -10.81
C ARG A 81 17.48 9.24 -10.33
N LYS A 82 18.19 8.11 -10.20
CA LYS A 82 17.59 6.85 -9.72
C LYS A 82 17.17 6.96 -8.27
N LEU A 83 18.03 7.52 -7.41
CA LEU A 83 17.74 7.77 -6.01
C LEU A 83 16.52 8.68 -5.82
N TRP A 84 16.44 9.79 -6.57
CA TRP A 84 15.32 10.71 -6.45
C TRP A 84 14.00 10.12 -6.97
N LYS A 85 14.05 9.31 -8.04
CA LYS A 85 12.88 8.55 -8.50
C LYS A 85 12.44 7.51 -7.47
N PHE A 86 13.37 6.87 -6.77
CA PHE A 86 13.09 5.95 -5.69
C PHE A 86 12.41 6.69 -4.51
N LEU A 87 13.00 7.78 -4.03
CA LEU A 87 12.46 8.58 -2.93
C LEU A 87 11.06 9.14 -3.25
N LYS A 88 10.84 9.56 -4.48
CA LYS A 88 9.53 9.98 -4.98
C LYS A 88 8.48 8.88 -4.85
N ASN A 89 8.75 7.70 -5.38
CA ASN A 89 7.81 6.57 -5.34
C ASN A 89 7.53 6.13 -3.88
N LEU A 90 8.59 6.12 -3.06
CA LEU A 90 8.48 5.88 -1.63
C LEU A 90 7.54 6.89 -0.96
N ALA A 91 7.72 8.18 -1.24
CA ALA A 91 6.91 9.24 -0.65
C ALA A 91 5.43 9.12 -1.02
N ILE A 92 5.11 8.81 -2.29
CA ILE A 92 3.73 8.62 -2.73
C ILE A 92 3.11 7.39 -2.07
N LEU A 93 3.79 6.25 -2.11
CA LEU A 93 3.33 5.03 -1.46
C LEU A 93 3.10 5.28 0.04
N GLN A 94 4.00 6.01 0.69
CA GLN A 94 3.86 6.41 2.09
C GLN A 94 2.61 7.27 2.31
N CYS A 95 2.35 8.29 1.50
CA CYS A 95 1.17 9.15 1.63
C CYS A 95 -0.14 8.36 1.51
N ILE A 96 -0.25 7.46 0.52
CA ILE A 96 -1.44 6.63 0.33
C ILE A 96 -1.57 5.61 1.48
N SER A 97 -0.46 5.06 1.97
CA SER A 97 -0.46 4.14 3.11
C SER A 97 -0.91 4.83 4.41
N LEU A 98 -0.50 6.07 4.62
CA LEU A 98 -0.99 6.90 5.72
C LEU A 98 -2.49 7.17 5.59
N ALA A 99 -3.00 7.38 4.37
CA ALA A 99 -4.41 7.66 4.12
C ALA A 99 -5.33 6.50 4.51
N VAL A 100 -4.93 5.25 4.28
CA VAL A 100 -5.74 4.08 4.64
C VAL A 100 -5.67 3.73 6.12
N THR A 101 -4.63 4.14 6.83
CA THR A 101 -4.34 3.75 8.22
C THR A 101 -5.45 4.08 9.22
N PRO A 102 -6.04 5.30 9.25
CA PRO A 102 -7.12 5.62 10.19
C PRO A 102 -8.35 4.72 10.02
N ALA A 103 -8.72 4.43 8.77
CA ALA A 103 -9.85 3.55 8.45
C ALA A 103 -9.59 2.11 8.93
N PHE A 104 -8.43 1.55 8.63
CA PHE A 104 -8.06 0.19 9.04
C PHE A 104 -7.94 0.05 10.56
N ARG A 105 -7.42 1.09 11.25
CA ARG A 105 -7.36 1.09 12.71
C ARG A 105 -8.74 1.05 13.35
N MET A 106 -9.73 1.62 12.69
CA MET A 106 -11.15 1.54 13.08
C MET A 106 -11.81 0.22 12.67
N LYS A 107 -11.10 -0.70 12.00
CA LYS A 107 -11.62 -1.90 11.33
C LYS A 107 -12.65 -1.60 10.24
N PHE A 108 -12.57 -0.45 9.65
CA PHE A 108 -13.25 -0.13 8.39
C PHE A 108 -12.32 -0.49 7.22
N TRP A 109 -12.71 -1.49 6.44
CA TRP A 109 -11.89 -2.04 5.36
C TRP A 109 -11.97 -1.15 4.11
N ASN A 110 -11.24 -0.02 4.12
CA ASN A 110 -11.17 0.90 3.00
C ASN A 110 -10.20 0.40 1.93
N ILE A 111 -10.69 -0.40 0.98
CA ILE A 111 -9.92 -0.81 -0.21
C ILE A 111 -9.96 0.27 -1.30
N GLY A 112 -10.71 1.35 -1.09
CA GLY A 112 -10.98 2.40 -2.07
C GLY A 112 -9.90 3.48 -2.25
N ALA A 113 -8.75 3.36 -1.60
CA ALA A 113 -7.70 4.38 -1.67
C ALA A 113 -7.19 4.63 -3.10
N GLU A 114 -7.16 3.59 -3.94
CA GLU A 114 -6.82 3.71 -5.37
C GLU A 114 -7.77 4.68 -6.07
N GLY A 115 -9.08 4.45 -5.98
CA GLY A 115 -10.10 5.29 -6.59
C GLY A 115 -10.19 6.68 -5.97
N GLN A 116 -10.02 6.81 -4.64
CA GLN A 116 -9.99 8.10 -3.96
C GLN A 116 -8.84 8.98 -4.47
N THR A 117 -7.65 8.40 -4.63
CA THR A 117 -6.49 9.09 -5.18
C THR A 117 -6.69 9.40 -6.65
N LEU A 118 -7.23 8.47 -7.44
CA LEU A 118 -7.46 8.65 -8.86
C LEU A 118 -8.45 9.78 -9.16
N VAL A 119 -9.57 9.84 -8.42
CA VAL A 119 -10.54 10.95 -8.53
C VAL A 119 -9.96 12.28 -8.05
N GLY A 120 -9.07 12.25 -7.06
CA GLY A 120 -8.30 13.43 -6.66
C GLY A 120 -7.39 13.95 -7.76
N ILE A 121 -6.67 13.06 -8.48
CA ILE A 121 -5.86 13.42 -9.65
C ILE A 121 -6.75 14.02 -10.74
N LEU A 122 -7.90 13.38 -11.03
CA LEU A 122 -8.86 13.87 -12.00
C LEU A 122 -9.33 15.30 -11.67
N GLY A 123 -9.73 15.57 -10.42
CA GLY A 123 -10.15 16.88 -9.95
C GLY A 123 -9.04 17.94 -10.08
N SER A 124 -7.81 17.58 -9.73
CA SER A 124 -6.64 18.45 -9.86
C SER A 124 -6.36 18.80 -11.32
N ILE A 125 -6.31 17.80 -12.19
CA ILE A 125 -6.02 17.99 -13.63
C ILE A 125 -7.18 18.68 -14.34
N ALA A 126 -8.43 18.48 -13.92
CA ALA A 126 -9.56 19.23 -14.46
C ALA A 126 -9.40 20.73 -14.23
N VAL A 127 -9.00 21.15 -13.04
CA VAL A 127 -8.71 22.57 -12.76
C VAL A 127 -7.57 23.09 -13.65
N ALA A 128 -6.49 22.30 -13.78
CA ALA A 128 -5.39 22.68 -14.66
C ALA A 128 -5.84 22.79 -16.13
N PHE A 129 -6.64 21.84 -16.62
CA PHE A 129 -7.12 21.81 -18.00
C PHE A 129 -7.98 23.03 -18.37
N TYR A 130 -8.89 23.44 -17.46
CA TYR A 130 -9.82 24.56 -17.77
C TYR A 130 -9.26 25.94 -17.42
N LEU A 131 -8.37 26.05 -16.43
CA LEU A 131 -7.90 27.36 -15.94
C LEU A 131 -6.46 27.68 -16.35
N LEU A 132 -5.76 26.78 -17.05
CA LEU A 132 -4.42 27.04 -17.53
C LEU A 132 -4.40 28.27 -18.48
N GLY A 133 -3.57 29.27 -18.17
CA GLY A 133 -3.48 30.51 -18.90
C GLY A 133 -4.51 31.58 -18.50
N SER A 134 -5.56 31.24 -17.73
CA SER A 134 -6.57 32.20 -17.27
C SER A 134 -6.25 32.77 -15.89
N VAL A 135 -5.42 32.09 -15.10
CA VAL A 135 -5.06 32.48 -13.73
C VAL A 135 -3.54 32.43 -13.54
N PRO A 136 -2.99 33.21 -12.57
CA PRO A 136 -1.57 33.13 -12.23
C PRO A 136 -1.19 31.71 -11.74
N ASN A 137 0.02 31.25 -12.08
CA ASN A 137 0.46 29.88 -11.78
C ASN A 137 0.38 29.50 -10.29
N TRP A 138 0.69 30.41 -9.37
CA TRP A 138 0.58 30.14 -7.94
C TRP A 138 -0.87 29.86 -7.52
N LEU A 139 -1.83 30.62 -8.06
CA LEU A 139 -3.25 30.42 -7.78
C LEU A 139 -3.74 29.12 -8.42
N LEU A 140 -3.27 28.79 -9.63
CA LEU A 140 -3.56 27.52 -10.28
C LEU A 140 -3.15 26.32 -9.40
N LEU A 141 -1.93 26.33 -8.84
CA LEU A 141 -1.44 25.28 -7.96
C LEU A 141 -2.29 25.14 -6.69
N VAL A 142 -2.70 26.25 -6.08
CA VAL A 142 -3.59 26.26 -4.91
C VAL A 142 -4.97 25.69 -5.27
N LEU A 143 -5.55 26.10 -6.38
CA LEU A 143 -6.86 25.58 -6.84
C LEU A 143 -6.78 24.09 -7.18
N MET A 144 -5.70 23.64 -7.80
CA MET A 144 -5.44 22.22 -8.06
C MET A 144 -5.38 21.41 -6.76
N PHE A 145 -4.69 21.93 -5.73
CA PHE A 145 -4.64 21.29 -4.41
C PHE A 145 -6.01 21.17 -3.78
N VAL A 146 -6.77 22.26 -3.73
CA VAL A 146 -8.12 22.29 -3.16
C VAL A 146 -9.05 21.33 -3.90
N ALA A 147 -9.00 21.33 -5.24
CA ALA A 147 -9.81 20.41 -6.05
C ALA A 147 -9.44 18.95 -5.82
N ALA A 148 -8.15 18.60 -5.73
CA ALA A 148 -7.70 17.25 -5.42
C ALA A 148 -8.24 16.77 -4.07
N VAL A 149 -8.12 17.61 -3.03
CA VAL A 149 -8.57 17.26 -1.67
C VAL A 149 -10.09 17.12 -1.62
N ILE A 150 -10.84 18.07 -2.20
CA ILE A 150 -12.31 18.04 -2.18
C ILE A 150 -12.83 16.82 -2.94
N SER A 151 -12.31 16.55 -4.15
CA SER A 151 -12.74 15.40 -4.97
C SER A 151 -12.48 14.07 -4.26
N SER A 152 -11.30 13.91 -3.64
CA SER A 152 -10.97 12.71 -2.88
C SER A 152 -11.83 12.54 -1.63
N ILE A 153 -12.13 13.63 -0.90
CA ILE A 153 -13.00 13.60 0.28
C ILE A 153 -14.42 13.20 -0.13
N ILE A 154 -14.98 13.82 -1.18
CA ILE A 154 -16.33 13.48 -1.68
C ILE A 154 -16.38 11.99 -2.02
N TRP A 155 -15.36 11.48 -2.73
CA TRP A 155 -15.29 10.06 -3.09
C TRP A 155 -15.20 9.14 -1.88
N ALA A 156 -14.45 9.53 -0.84
CA ALA A 156 -14.29 8.77 0.39
C ALA A 156 -15.54 8.78 1.30
N ILE A 157 -16.32 9.86 1.29
CA ILE A 157 -17.52 10.00 2.13
C ILE A 157 -18.66 9.10 1.64
N ILE A 158 -18.78 8.85 0.35
CA ILE A 158 -19.86 8.01 -0.21
C ILE A 158 -19.95 6.66 0.51
N PRO A 159 -18.92 5.79 0.48
CA PRO A 159 -18.97 4.50 1.17
C PRO A 159 -19.11 4.64 2.70
N ALA A 160 -18.59 5.73 3.27
CA ALA A 160 -18.70 5.99 4.70
C ALA A 160 -20.14 6.25 5.14
N ILE A 161 -20.93 7.00 4.37
CA ILE A 161 -22.35 7.24 4.63
C ILE A 161 -23.12 5.93 4.53
N PHE A 162 -22.92 5.16 3.46
CA PHE A 162 -23.60 3.87 3.28
C PHE A 162 -23.30 2.90 4.44
N LYS A 163 -22.04 2.86 4.91
CA LYS A 163 -21.68 2.06 6.10
C LYS A 163 -22.33 2.59 7.36
N ALA A 164 -22.28 3.89 7.59
CA ALA A 164 -22.76 4.51 8.84
C ALA A 164 -24.29 4.43 8.99
N VAL A 165 -25.04 4.53 7.88
CA VAL A 165 -26.51 4.56 7.88
C VAL A 165 -27.11 3.16 7.71
N TRP A 166 -26.65 2.41 6.70
CA TRP A 166 -27.24 1.11 6.31
C TRP A 166 -26.37 -0.10 6.68
N ASN A 167 -25.22 0.11 7.32
CA ASN A 167 -24.28 -0.95 7.68
C ASN A 167 -23.90 -1.88 6.51
N THR A 168 -23.74 -1.31 5.31
CA THR A 168 -23.34 -2.04 4.10
C THR A 168 -21.94 -2.63 4.25
N ASN A 169 -21.59 -3.59 3.38
CA ASN A 169 -20.23 -4.14 3.30
C ASN A 169 -19.29 -3.09 2.69
N GLU A 170 -18.47 -2.46 3.53
CA GLU A 170 -17.54 -1.40 3.14
C GLU A 170 -16.45 -1.88 2.20
N THR A 171 -15.99 -3.12 2.37
CA THR A 171 -14.93 -3.72 1.55
C THR A 171 -15.36 -3.82 0.09
N LEU A 172 -16.52 -4.43 -0.14
CA LEU A 172 -17.07 -4.59 -1.48
C LEU A 172 -17.42 -3.24 -2.10
N PHE A 173 -18.05 -2.35 -1.31
CA PHE A 173 -18.45 -1.03 -1.79
C PHE A 173 -17.24 -0.20 -2.22
N THR A 174 -16.21 -0.10 -1.39
CA THR A 174 -14.99 0.67 -1.71
C THR A 174 -14.21 0.08 -2.86
N LEU A 175 -14.20 -1.26 -3.01
CA LEU A 175 -13.57 -1.93 -4.15
C LEU A 175 -14.31 -1.59 -5.48
N MET A 176 -15.64 -1.63 -5.48
CA MET A 176 -16.42 -1.26 -6.67
C MET A 176 -16.24 0.21 -7.05
N MET A 177 -16.10 1.09 -6.06
CA MET A 177 -15.81 2.50 -6.28
C MET A 177 -14.48 2.74 -7.01
N ASN A 178 -13.48 1.85 -6.88
CA ASN A 178 -12.24 1.95 -7.65
C ASN A 178 -12.50 1.79 -9.15
N TYR A 179 -13.30 0.80 -9.55
CA TYR A 179 -13.66 0.60 -10.95
C TYR A 179 -14.48 1.79 -11.50
N VAL A 180 -15.40 2.30 -10.71
CA VAL A 180 -16.17 3.50 -11.11
C VAL A 180 -15.22 4.70 -11.30
N ALA A 181 -14.23 4.87 -10.42
CA ALA A 181 -13.22 5.93 -10.55
C ALA A 181 -12.40 5.78 -11.84
N THR A 182 -11.97 4.55 -12.18
CA THR A 182 -11.24 4.26 -13.41
C THR A 182 -12.06 4.64 -14.66
N PHE A 183 -13.31 4.18 -14.74
CA PHE A 183 -14.20 4.52 -15.86
C PHE A 183 -14.56 6.01 -15.91
N LEU A 184 -14.65 6.67 -14.75
CA LEU A 184 -14.87 8.11 -14.69
C LEU A 184 -13.70 8.88 -15.33
N VAL A 185 -12.47 8.49 -15.03
CA VAL A 185 -11.27 9.08 -15.66
C VAL A 185 -11.28 8.83 -17.17
N GLU A 186 -11.54 7.60 -17.61
CA GLU A 186 -11.61 7.28 -19.03
C GLU A 186 -12.68 8.10 -19.75
N TYR A 187 -13.84 8.29 -19.14
CA TYR A 187 -14.90 9.14 -19.68
C TYR A 187 -14.44 10.58 -19.88
N PHE A 188 -13.79 11.19 -18.88
CA PHE A 188 -13.27 12.55 -19.03
C PHE A 188 -12.16 12.65 -20.07
N LEU A 189 -11.29 11.64 -20.17
CA LEU A 189 -10.27 11.59 -21.20
C LEU A 189 -10.85 11.60 -22.62
N VAL A 190 -11.92 10.86 -22.85
CA VAL A 190 -12.62 10.87 -24.15
C VAL A 190 -13.19 12.25 -24.48
N ILE A 191 -13.68 13.00 -23.48
CA ILE A 191 -14.20 14.36 -23.68
C ILE A 191 -13.07 15.36 -23.95
N TRP A 192 -11.96 15.25 -23.22
CA TRP A 192 -10.85 16.22 -23.29
C TRP A 192 -9.94 15.99 -24.50
N VAL A 193 -9.77 14.73 -24.93
CA VAL A 193 -8.85 14.37 -26.01
C VAL A 193 -9.64 14.10 -27.30
N LYS A 194 -9.80 15.16 -28.11
CA LYS A 194 -10.60 15.12 -29.36
C LYS A 194 -10.09 14.15 -30.44
N ASN A 195 -8.85 13.65 -30.33
CA ASN A 195 -8.19 12.85 -31.37
C ASN A 195 -8.26 11.33 -31.12
N GLY A 196 -9.14 10.85 -30.25
CA GLY A 196 -9.27 9.41 -29.95
C GLY A 196 -8.08 8.78 -29.20
N SER A 197 -7.12 9.57 -28.71
CA SER A 197 -6.06 9.10 -27.84
C SER A 197 -6.63 8.86 -26.43
N SER A 198 -6.26 7.74 -25.80
CA SER A 198 -6.63 7.44 -24.42
C SER A 198 -5.74 8.15 -23.37
N THR A 199 -4.87 9.08 -23.79
CA THR A 199 -3.97 9.80 -22.91
C THR A 199 -4.03 11.29 -23.17
N LEU A 200 -4.23 12.07 -22.10
CA LEU A 200 -4.07 13.51 -22.12
C LEU A 200 -2.56 13.82 -22.19
N GLY A 201 -2.15 14.70 -23.11
CA GLY A 201 -0.77 15.18 -23.14
C GLY A 201 -0.39 15.90 -21.84
N SER A 202 0.91 15.91 -21.50
CA SER A 202 1.38 16.60 -20.30
C SER A 202 1.08 18.10 -20.38
N LEU A 203 0.36 18.63 -19.40
CA LEU A 203 0.01 20.05 -19.32
C LEU A 203 1.23 20.86 -18.91
N LYS A 204 1.46 22.00 -19.62
CA LYS A 204 2.61 22.88 -19.38
C LYS A 204 2.26 23.97 -18.37
N PHE A 205 2.28 23.66 -17.08
CA PHE A 205 2.18 24.63 -15.99
C PHE A 205 3.46 24.63 -15.16
N THR A 206 3.63 25.66 -14.32
CA THR A 206 4.79 25.77 -13.43
C THR A 206 4.81 24.62 -12.44
N GLU A 207 5.97 24.00 -12.30
CA GLU A 207 6.20 22.88 -11.38
C GLU A 207 6.09 23.33 -9.91
N LEU A 208 5.96 22.35 -9.02
CA LEU A 208 6.11 22.60 -7.60
C LEU A 208 7.47 23.26 -7.32
N PRO A 209 7.58 24.16 -6.34
CA PRO A 209 8.84 24.82 -6.03
C PRO A 209 9.96 23.80 -5.81
N SER A 210 11.01 23.88 -6.62
CA SER A 210 12.20 23.04 -6.50
C SER A 210 13.26 23.75 -5.68
N PHE A 211 13.39 23.44 -4.38
CA PHE A 211 14.44 24.03 -3.53
C PHE A 211 15.82 23.37 -3.70
N TYR A 212 15.84 22.06 -3.84
CA TYR A 212 17.08 21.28 -3.91
C TYR A 212 17.03 20.27 -5.08
N HIS A 213 15.86 19.69 -5.30
CA HIS A 213 15.53 18.77 -6.38
C HIS A 213 14.02 18.77 -6.57
N ASP A 214 13.54 18.50 -7.79
CA ASP A 214 12.10 18.55 -8.16
C ASP A 214 11.22 17.70 -7.25
N TYR A 215 11.76 16.61 -6.70
CA TYR A 215 11.03 15.67 -5.83
C TYR A 215 11.23 15.92 -4.32
N PHE A 216 12.07 16.89 -3.92
CA PHE A 216 12.38 17.15 -2.52
C PHE A 216 11.14 17.50 -1.69
N VAL A 217 10.29 18.36 -2.24
CA VAL A 217 9.04 18.78 -1.59
C VAL A 217 8.12 17.60 -1.35
N ILE A 218 8.02 16.66 -2.30
CA ILE A 218 7.18 15.46 -2.18
C ILE A 218 7.63 14.60 -1.00
N VAL A 219 8.94 14.38 -0.86
CA VAL A 219 9.52 13.60 0.24
C VAL A 219 9.30 14.30 1.58
N LEU A 220 9.50 15.61 1.64
CA LEU A 220 9.30 16.40 2.85
C LEU A 220 7.84 16.35 3.31
N VAL A 221 6.88 16.50 2.39
CA VAL A 221 5.44 16.39 2.68
C VAL A 221 5.10 15.01 3.23
N ALA A 222 5.60 13.93 2.64
CA ALA A 222 5.34 12.57 3.10
C ALA A 222 5.87 12.32 4.53
N LEU A 223 7.08 12.81 4.84
CA LEU A 223 7.64 12.73 6.18
C LEU A 223 6.85 13.56 7.19
N ALA A 224 6.49 14.79 6.83
CA ALA A 224 5.65 15.64 7.68
C ALA A 224 4.29 15.00 7.98
N LEU A 225 3.62 14.45 6.97
CA LEU A 225 2.36 13.73 7.13
C LEU A 225 2.50 12.50 8.03
N SER A 226 3.63 11.78 7.98
CA SER A 226 3.90 10.62 8.85
C SER A 226 3.93 11.05 10.32
N VAL A 227 4.59 12.16 10.63
CA VAL A 227 4.66 12.71 11.99
C VAL A 227 3.29 13.24 12.44
N ILE A 228 2.62 14.01 11.59
CA ILE A 228 1.29 14.58 11.88
C ILE A 228 0.29 13.46 12.15
N LEU A 229 0.24 12.43 11.31
CA LEU A 229 -0.70 11.33 11.50
C LEU A 229 -0.34 10.49 12.73
N TYR A 230 0.94 10.31 13.06
CA TYR A 230 1.36 9.64 14.28
C TYR A 230 0.83 10.39 15.53
N ILE A 231 1.01 11.72 15.57
CA ILE A 231 0.50 12.56 16.66
C ILE A 231 -1.03 12.49 16.70
N TYR A 232 -1.69 12.61 15.55
CA TYR A 232 -3.15 12.53 15.46
C TYR A 232 -3.70 11.21 16.01
N LEU A 233 -3.15 10.07 15.59
CA LEU A 233 -3.65 8.75 16.02
C LEU A 233 -3.32 8.42 17.48
N LYS A 234 -2.21 8.92 18.02
CA LYS A 234 -1.73 8.58 19.37
C LYS A 234 -2.17 9.57 20.45
N HIS A 235 -2.23 10.86 20.13
CA HIS A 235 -2.40 11.91 21.12
C HIS A 235 -3.70 12.71 20.98
N SER A 236 -4.53 12.47 19.96
CA SER A 236 -5.80 13.18 19.81
C SER A 236 -6.98 12.40 20.39
N LYS A 237 -8.02 13.11 20.82
CA LYS A 237 -9.32 12.53 21.20
C LYS A 237 -9.90 11.70 20.06
N GLN A 238 -9.73 12.17 18.83
CA GLN A 238 -10.24 11.49 17.63
C GLN A 238 -9.52 10.17 17.38
N GLY A 239 -8.19 10.11 17.57
CA GLY A 239 -7.41 8.88 17.47
C GLY A 239 -7.80 7.84 18.53
N TYR A 240 -8.14 8.30 19.74
CA TYR A 240 -8.70 7.45 20.79
C TYR A 240 -10.07 6.87 20.37
N GLU A 241 -11.01 7.71 19.92
CA GLU A 241 -12.32 7.26 19.45
C GLU A 241 -12.22 6.24 18.30
N ILE A 242 -11.31 6.46 17.33
CA ILE A 242 -11.00 5.50 16.24
C ILE A 242 -10.58 4.15 16.82
N SER A 243 -9.69 4.14 17.82
CA SER A 243 -9.20 2.90 18.43
C SER A 243 -10.28 2.16 19.19
N VAL A 244 -11.11 2.86 19.98
CA VAL A 244 -12.20 2.25 20.75
C VAL A 244 -13.28 1.66 19.82
N VAL A 245 -13.65 2.37 18.75
CA VAL A 245 -14.60 1.84 17.73
C VAL A 245 -14.00 0.61 17.05
N GLY A 246 -12.69 0.62 16.78
CA GLY A 246 -11.97 -0.52 16.19
C GLY A 246 -11.89 -1.75 17.10
N GLU A 247 -11.85 -1.58 18.42
CA GLU A 247 -11.89 -2.69 19.36
C GLU A 247 -13.29 -3.29 19.47
N SER A 248 -14.27 -2.45 19.78
CA SER A 248 -15.67 -2.87 19.91
C SER A 248 -16.64 -1.72 19.69
N VAL A 249 -17.48 -1.86 18.69
CA VAL A 249 -18.56 -0.91 18.37
C VAL A 249 -19.53 -0.75 19.56
N ARG A 250 -19.86 -1.86 20.24
CA ARG A 250 -20.75 -1.85 21.40
C ARG A 250 -20.13 -1.08 22.57
N THR A 251 -18.86 -1.33 22.89
CA THR A 251 -18.15 -0.61 23.94
C THR A 251 -18.07 0.89 23.66
N ALA A 252 -17.82 1.27 22.40
CA ALA A 252 -17.81 2.66 21.97
C ALA A 252 -19.18 3.34 22.22
N GLN A 253 -20.28 2.67 21.90
CA GLN A 253 -21.63 3.18 22.13
C GLN A 253 -21.93 3.33 23.62
N TYR A 254 -21.58 2.36 24.46
CA TYR A 254 -21.73 2.46 25.93
C TYR A 254 -20.92 3.61 26.53
N SER A 255 -19.77 3.94 25.95
CA SER A 255 -18.93 5.08 26.34
C SER A 255 -19.43 6.42 25.76
N GLY A 256 -20.60 6.47 25.14
CA GLY A 256 -21.19 7.69 24.57
C GLY A 256 -20.55 8.16 23.26
N ILE A 257 -19.74 7.33 22.60
CA ILE A 257 -19.10 7.66 21.32
C ILE A 257 -20.10 7.46 20.18
N ASN A 258 -20.32 8.51 19.38
CA ASN A 258 -21.16 8.42 18.18
C ASN A 258 -20.41 7.73 17.03
N VAL A 259 -20.59 6.41 16.89
CA VAL A 259 -19.91 5.59 15.91
C VAL A 259 -20.12 6.08 14.47
N LYS A 260 -21.33 6.50 14.10
CA LYS A 260 -21.61 7.02 12.75
C LYS A 260 -20.76 8.25 12.43
N LYS A 261 -20.66 9.19 13.39
CA LYS A 261 -19.83 10.39 13.25
C LYS A 261 -18.34 10.05 13.16
N VAL A 262 -17.87 9.05 13.91
CA VAL A 262 -16.47 8.60 13.88
C VAL A 262 -16.15 7.99 12.50
N ILE A 263 -17.03 7.13 11.96
CA ILE A 263 -16.84 6.53 10.62
C ILE A 263 -16.69 7.62 9.54
N ILE A 264 -17.66 8.54 9.47
CA ILE A 264 -17.64 9.59 8.43
C ILE A 264 -16.39 10.47 8.56
N ARG A 265 -16.09 10.93 9.78
CA ARG A 265 -14.92 11.78 10.03
C ARG A 265 -13.60 11.07 9.68
N THR A 266 -13.47 9.80 10.02
CA THR A 266 -12.27 9.00 9.70
C THR A 266 -12.08 8.87 8.21
N MET A 267 -13.15 8.67 7.46
CA MET A 267 -13.09 8.61 6.00
C MET A 267 -12.83 9.97 5.35
N VAL A 268 -13.28 11.07 5.96
CA VAL A 268 -12.88 12.44 5.55
C VAL A 268 -11.37 12.62 5.68
N VAL A 269 -10.78 12.19 6.82
CA VAL A 269 -9.31 12.23 7.01
C VAL A 269 -8.59 11.34 5.99
N SER A 270 -9.10 10.13 5.73
CA SER A 270 -8.58 9.25 4.68
C SER A 270 -8.62 9.91 3.31
N GLY A 271 -9.77 10.46 2.92
CA GLY A 271 -9.94 11.17 1.64
C GLY A 271 -9.04 12.40 1.51
N LEU A 272 -8.86 13.17 2.60
CA LEU A 272 -7.94 14.32 2.64
C LEU A 272 -6.51 13.88 2.32
N LEU A 273 -6.02 12.82 2.99
CA LEU A 273 -4.67 12.31 2.76
C LEU A 273 -4.49 11.71 1.35
N CYS A 274 -5.51 11.01 0.83
CA CYS A 274 -5.54 10.59 -0.59
C CYS A 274 -5.49 11.79 -1.54
N GLY A 275 -6.21 12.87 -1.22
CA GLY A 275 -6.20 14.12 -2.01
C GLY A 275 -4.84 14.80 -2.02
N VAL A 276 -4.12 14.80 -0.89
CA VAL A 276 -2.73 15.29 -0.86
C VAL A 276 -1.84 14.42 -1.75
N ALA A 277 -1.93 13.08 -1.64
CA ALA A 277 -1.17 12.17 -2.51
C ALA A 277 -1.52 12.40 -4.00
N ALA A 278 -2.80 12.57 -4.31
CA ALA A 278 -3.29 12.86 -5.66
C ALA A 278 -2.70 14.16 -6.23
N TYR A 279 -2.67 15.23 -5.44
CA TYR A 279 -2.06 16.49 -5.83
C TYR A 279 -0.55 16.34 -6.09
N LEU A 280 0.18 15.62 -5.22
CA LEU A 280 1.60 15.38 -5.42
C LEU A 280 1.89 14.58 -6.70
N ILE A 281 1.00 13.68 -7.10
CA ILE A 281 1.08 12.97 -8.37
C ILE A 281 0.77 13.92 -9.52
N ALA A 282 -0.36 14.61 -9.48
CA ALA A 282 -0.83 15.47 -10.57
C ALA A 282 0.08 16.66 -10.84
N ALA A 283 0.47 17.41 -9.81
CA ALA A 283 1.23 18.64 -9.92
C ALA A 283 2.75 18.43 -9.88
N GLY A 284 3.20 17.37 -9.17
CA GLY A 284 4.62 17.12 -8.98
C GLY A 284 5.23 16.14 -9.96
N LEU A 285 4.45 15.30 -10.65
CA LEU A 285 4.97 14.18 -11.41
C LEU A 285 4.50 14.12 -12.85
N ASP A 286 3.24 13.80 -13.02
CA ASP A 286 2.76 13.34 -14.32
C ASP A 286 2.23 14.50 -15.18
N LYS A 287 1.71 15.57 -14.53
CA LYS A 287 1.06 16.72 -15.19
C LYS A 287 -0.01 16.29 -16.19
N THR A 288 -0.56 15.12 -15.98
CA THR A 288 -1.57 14.46 -16.79
C THR A 288 -2.37 13.52 -15.92
N VAL A 289 -3.42 12.94 -16.47
CA VAL A 289 -4.20 11.88 -15.85
C VAL A 289 -4.39 10.72 -16.83
N THR A 290 -4.28 9.51 -16.30
CA THR A 290 -4.61 8.27 -17.01
C THR A 290 -5.36 7.37 -16.04
N SER A 291 -6.08 6.38 -16.54
CA SER A 291 -6.75 5.39 -15.69
C SER A 291 -5.77 4.59 -14.80
N THR A 292 -4.48 4.60 -15.13
CA THR A 292 -3.40 3.91 -14.41
C THR A 292 -2.46 4.85 -13.66
N SER A 293 -2.80 6.13 -13.49
CA SER A 293 -1.89 7.12 -12.85
C SER A 293 -1.50 6.77 -11.42
N VAL A 294 -2.32 6.04 -10.68
CA VAL A 294 -2.01 5.54 -9.33
C VAL A 294 -1.21 4.24 -9.37
N GLY A 295 -1.39 3.43 -10.43
CA GLY A 295 -0.59 2.23 -10.71
C GLY A 295 -0.69 1.12 -9.66
N GLY A 296 -1.87 0.94 -9.03
CA GLY A 296 -2.09 -0.09 -8.01
C GLY A 296 -1.46 0.23 -6.64
N GLN A 297 -0.92 1.45 -6.46
CA GLN A 297 -0.28 1.84 -5.20
C GLN A 297 -1.28 1.88 -4.03
N GLY A 298 -2.58 2.07 -4.28
CA GLY A 298 -3.62 1.98 -3.27
C GLY A 298 -3.72 0.59 -2.64
N PHE A 299 -3.62 -0.47 -3.45
CA PHE A 299 -3.60 -1.84 -2.95
C PHE A 299 -2.28 -2.16 -2.21
N THR A 300 -1.15 -1.72 -2.75
CA THR A 300 0.16 -1.87 -2.10
C THR A 300 0.20 -1.13 -0.76
N ALA A 301 -0.44 0.03 -0.66
CA ALA A 301 -0.54 0.83 0.55
C ALA A 301 -1.29 0.10 1.69
N ILE A 302 -2.27 -0.72 1.36
CA ILE A 302 -2.95 -1.59 2.34
C ILE A 302 -1.94 -2.57 2.96
N MET A 303 -1.12 -3.23 2.13
CA MET A 303 -0.09 -4.15 2.62
C MET A 303 0.93 -3.44 3.51
N VAL A 304 1.39 -2.25 3.12
CA VAL A 304 2.28 -1.41 3.94
C VAL A 304 1.68 -1.13 5.31
N SER A 305 0.42 -0.68 5.34
CA SER A 305 -0.28 -0.34 6.57
C SER A 305 -0.42 -1.54 7.52
N TRP A 306 -0.71 -2.72 6.98
CA TRP A 306 -0.81 -3.98 7.72
C TRP A 306 0.53 -4.45 8.28
N LEU A 307 1.56 -4.51 7.46
CA LEU A 307 2.90 -4.91 7.87
C LEU A 307 3.46 -3.99 8.95
N ALA A 308 3.15 -2.70 8.87
CA ALA A 308 3.53 -1.69 9.87
C ALA A 308 2.65 -1.72 11.14
N LYS A 309 1.64 -2.61 11.22
CA LYS A 309 0.68 -2.68 12.34
C LYS A 309 0.04 -1.31 12.63
N PHE A 310 -0.30 -0.57 11.58
CA PHE A 310 -0.92 0.75 11.62
C PHE A 310 -0.11 1.83 12.37
N ASN A 311 1.21 1.66 12.44
CA ASN A 311 2.11 2.66 13.02
C ASN A 311 2.74 3.51 11.90
N PRO A 312 2.42 4.83 11.82
CA PRO A 312 2.89 5.71 10.75
C PRO A 312 4.41 5.79 10.60
N LEU A 313 5.18 5.68 11.69
CA LEU A 313 6.64 5.73 11.63
C LEU A 313 7.24 4.42 11.09
N VAL A 314 6.69 3.27 11.51
CA VAL A 314 7.12 1.97 10.99
C VAL A 314 6.77 1.81 9.52
N MET A 315 5.67 2.44 9.07
CA MET A 315 5.24 2.44 7.67
C MET A 315 6.32 3.01 6.74
N THR A 316 7.09 3.99 7.19
CA THR A 316 8.19 4.55 6.39
C THR A 316 9.24 3.49 6.05
N LEU A 317 9.59 2.63 7.02
CA LEU A 317 10.52 1.51 6.80
C LEU A 317 9.93 0.45 5.86
N VAL A 318 8.65 0.12 6.05
CA VAL A 318 7.96 -0.87 5.20
C VAL A 318 7.80 -0.33 3.78
N SER A 319 7.40 0.94 3.62
CA SER A 319 7.32 1.59 2.31
C SER A 319 8.67 1.64 1.61
N PHE A 320 9.74 1.94 2.35
CA PHE A 320 11.10 1.90 1.82
C PHE A 320 11.43 0.51 1.25
N PHE A 321 11.16 -0.53 2.01
CA PHE A 321 11.47 -1.89 1.61
C PHE A 321 10.64 -2.34 0.39
N ILE A 322 9.33 -2.07 0.38
CA ILE A 322 8.47 -2.43 -0.76
C ILE A 322 8.86 -1.64 -2.02
N THR A 323 9.15 -0.35 -1.88
CA THR A 323 9.63 0.45 -3.01
C THR A 323 10.99 -0.03 -3.53
N PHE A 324 11.88 -0.48 -2.62
CA PHE A 324 13.16 -1.10 -2.97
C PHE A 324 12.95 -2.32 -3.85
N LEU A 325 12.07 -3.23 -3.44
CA LEU A 325 11.76 -4.44 -4.20
C LEU A 325 11.17 -4.12 -5.58
N SER A 326 10.18 -3.24 -5.62
CA SER A 326 9.50 -2.86 -6.86
C SER A 326 10.46 -2.18 -7.85
N ARG A 327 11.37 -1.32 -7.36
CA ARG A 327 12.37 -0.66 -8.21
C ARG A 327 13.44 -1.62 -8.71
N GLY A 328 13.95 -2.48 -7.82
CA GLY A 328 14.91 -3.50 -8.22
C GLY A 328 14.35 -4.46 -9.26
N ALA A 329 13.13 -4.93 -9.04
CA ALA A 329 12.43 -5.78 -10.00
C ALA A 329 12.18 -5.07 -11.36
N GLY A 330 11.90 -3.76 -11.35
CA GLY A 330 11.78 -2.95 -12.56
C GLY A 330 13.11 -2.82 -13.34
N GLU A 331 14.22 -2.66 -12.64
CA GLU A 331 15.55 -2.66 -13.27
C GLU A 331 15.89 -4.03 -13.88
N ILE A 332 15.52 -5.13 -13.21
CA ILE A 332 15.68 -6.49 -13.77
C ILE A 332 14.92 -6.63 -15.08
N ALA A 333 13.65 -6.22 -15.11
CA ALA A 333 12.84 -6.27 -16.32
C ALA A 333 13.47 -5.45 -17.45
N THR A 334 14.00 -4.27 -17.14
CA THR A 334 14.67 -3.39 -18.11
C THR A 334 16.00 -3.98 -18.60
N ALA A 335 16.86 -4.45 -17.69
CA ALA A 335 18.18 -4.99 -18.01
C ALA A 335 18.09 -6.25 -18.89
N LEU A 336 17.13 -7.11 -18.60
CA LEU A 336 16.90 -8.36 -19.34
C LEU A 336 15.93 -8.20 -20.52
N ARG A 337 15.42 -6.99 -20.77
CA ARG A 337 14.40 -6.67 -21.79
C ARG A 337 13.15 -7.54 -21.67
N LEU A 338 12.65 -7.70 -20.46
CA LEU A 338 11.44 -8.46 -20.13
C LEU A 338 10.21 -7.55 -20.07
N ASN A 339 9.03 -8.17 -20.11
CA ASN A 339 7.79 -7.45 -19.88
C ASN A 339 7.72 -6.96 -18.43
N GLN A 340 7.07 -5.81 -18.22
CA GLN A 340 6.80 -5.23 -16.90
C GLN A 340 6.12 -6.22 -15.93
N SER A 341 5.27 -7.11 -16.44
CA SER A 341 4.60 -8.15 -15.65
C SER A 341 5.56 -9.07 -14.90
N VAL A 342 6.79 -9.28 -15.43
CA VAL A 342 7.81 -10.08 -14.74
C VAL A 342 8.30 -9.38 -13.47
N SER A 343 8.43 -8.05 -13.50
CA SER A 343 8.76 -7.25 -12.33
C SER A 343 7.69 -7.38 -11.25
N GLU A 344 6.42 -7.41 -11.64
CA GLU A 344 5.30 -7.58 -10.71
C GLU A 344 5.29 -8.99 -10.09
N ILE A 345 5.57 -10.02 -10.87
CA ILE A 345 5.71 -11.41 -10.37
C ILE A 345 6.86 -11.51 -9.35
N ILE A 346 8.03 -10.95 -9.68
CA ILE A 346 9.20 -10.93 -8.78
C ILE A 346 8.85 -10.26 -7.45
N THR A 347 8.25 -9.08 -7.52
CA THR A 347 7.81 -8.35 -6.32
C THR A 347 6.77 -9.15 -5.53
N GLY A 348 5.80 -9.74 -6.22
CA GLY A 348 4.73 -10.55 -5.62
C GLY A 348 5.26 -11.77 -4.87
N ILE A 349 6.25 -12.49 -5.42
CA ILE A 349 6.87 -13.66 -4.77
C ILE A 349 7.50 -13.23 -3.43
N ILE A 350 8.32 -12.18 -3.45
CA ILE A 350 9.01 -11.74 -2.23
C ILE A 350 7.99 -11.27 -1.18
N LEU A 351 6.97 -10.51 -1.59
CA LEU A 351 5.90 -10.07 -0.70
C LEU A 351 5.10 -11.25 -0.11
N PHE A 352 4.86 -12.30 -0.88
CA PHE A 352 4.19 -13.51 -0.38
C PHE A 352 4.96 -14.13 0.79
N PHE A 353 6.29 -14.27 0.69
CA PHE A 353 7.10 -14.80 1.78
C PHE A 353 7.09 -13.88 3.01
N ILE A 354 7.11 -12.56 2.80
CA ILE A 354 7.09 -11.59 3.89
C ILE A 354 5.76 -11.64 4.63
N ILE A 355 4.63 -11.64 3.92
CA ILE A 355 3.30 -11.75 4.52
C ILE A 355 3.15 -13.11 5.21
N GLY A 356 3.65 -14.18 4.58
CA GLY A 356 3.68 -15.52 5.17
C GLY A 356 4.45 -15.58 6.49
N SER A 357 5.50 -14.76 6.65
CA SER A 357 6.25 -14.70 7.92
C SER A 357 5.41 -14.23 9.10
N GLU A 358 4.45 -13.33 8.90
CA GLU A 358 3.54 -12.88 9.97
C GLU A 358 2.64 -14.01 10.47
N PHE A 359 2.30 -14.98 9.61
CA PHE A 359 1.60 -16.17 10.04
C PHE A 359 2.43 -16.97 11.06
N PHE A 360 3.71 -17.25 10.76
CA PHE A 360 4.60 -17.99 11.66
C PHE A 360 4.98 -17.20 12.92
N ILE A 361 4.89 -15.87 12.89
CA ILE A 361 5.06 -15.02 14.07
C ILE A 361 3.84 -15.12 14.99
N ASN A 362 2.64 -15.13 14.44
CA ASN A 362 1.39 -15.06 15.20
C ASN A 362 0.86 -16.46 15.60
N TYR A 363 1.22 -17.52 14.86
CA TYR A 363 0.77 -18.89 15.08
C TYR A 363 1.94 -19.85 15.26
N GLN A 364 1.74 -20.83 16.09
CA GLN A 364 2.65 -21.97 16.29
C GLN A 364 2.05 -23.18 15.62
N VAL A 365 2.79 -23.77 14.68
CA VAL A 365 2.44 -25.05 14.06
C VAL A 365 3.11 -26.14 14.89
N THR A 366 2.33 -26.97 15.56
CA THR A 366 2.81 -28.15 16.27
C THR A 366 2.42 -29.41 15.50
N PHE A 367 3.41 -30.25 15.23
CA PHE A 367 3.21 -31.54 14.59
C PHE A 367 3.05 -32.60 15.67
N HIS A 368 1.89 -33.22 15.72
CA HIS A 368 1.69 -34.39 16.54
C HIS A 368 1.83 -35.64 15.65
N LEU A 369 2.97 -36.31 15.75
CA LEU A 369 3.08 -37.64 15.17
C LEU A 369 2.18 -38.57 15.96
N PRO A 370 1.32 -39.38 15.30
CA PRO A 370 0.47 -40.33 15.99
C PRO A 370 1.37 -41.31 16.74
N THR A 371 1.47 -41.15 18.04
CA THR A 371 2.14 -42.09 18.90
C THR A 371 1.34 -43.39 18.86
N ARG A 372 1.91 -44.42 18.24
CA ARG A 372 1.37 -45.78 18.22
C ARG A 372 1.14 -46.19 19.66
N SER A 373 -0.11 -46.21 20.10
CA SER A 373 -0.53 -46.69 21.43
C SER A 373 0.07 -48.06 21.63
N ARG A 374 1.12 -48.13 22.45
CA ARG A 374 1.64 -49.39 22.97
C ARG A 374 0.55 -49.96 23.90
N LYS A 375 -0.20 -50.97 23.42
CA LYS A 375 -1.05 -51.80 24.27
C LYS A 375 -0.18 -52.26 25.42
N LYS A 376 -0.42 -51.71 26.62
CA LYS A 376 0.00 -52.41 27.85
C LYS A 376 -0.84 -53.68 27.91
N GLU A 377 -0.22 -54.81 27.61
CA GLU A 377 -0.71 -56.11 28.06
C GLU A 377 -0.76 -56.05 29.57
N VAL A 378 -1.96 -56.11 30.12
CA VAL A 378 -2.22 -56.43 31.53
C VAL A 378 -2.09 -57.91 31.56
N SER A 379 -0.95 -58.44 32.02
CA SER A 379 -0.81 -59.79 32.54
C SER A 379 -1.30 -59.76 33.95
N GLU A 380 -2.22 -60.63 34.21
CA GLU A 380 -2.86 -61.11 35.43
C GLU A 380 -2.25 -60.71 36.79
#